data_e2468024110eb7fb4d7f9928c1f4ff10
#
_entry.id   e2468024110eb7fb4d7f9928c1f4ff10
#
_cell.length_a   1.000
_cell.length_b   1.000
_cell.length_c   1.000
_cell.angle_alpha   90.00
_cell.angle_beta   90.00
_cell.angle_gamma   90.00
#
_symmetry.space_group_name_H-M   'P 1'
#
loop_
_entity.id
_entity.type
_entity.pdbx_description
1 polymer ?
#
loop_
_entity_poly.entity_id
_entity_poly.type
_entity_poly.pdbx_seq_one_letter_code
_entity_poly.pdbx_strand_id
1 'polypeptide(L)'
;KVHPQNEADELQPDTKLRPFLEAISLPKIILTNAPREHAQRVLDKLQIADLFIDICDIRSSNFYGKPYPLSFEIALQKIGGTINNSLFIDDMQKYVDGYTALGGTAVLVGNKNGKPLEKDAKPMQAIQNKKQGTLYKIQNIYELTDLLDKLNKNATK
;
A
#
# COMPACT_ATOMS: atom_id res chain seq x y z
N LYS A 1 10.95 -5.00 21.83
CA LYS A 1 11.29 -6.20 21.05
C LYS A 1 12.04 -5.78 19.81
N VAL A 2 13.26 -6.22 19.71
CA VAL A 2 14.04 -6.10 18.48
C VAL A 2 13.34 -6.94 17.43
N HIS A 3 12.95 -6.33 16.32
CA HIS A 3 12.56 -7.11 15.15
C HIS A 3 13.71 -8.03 14.79
N PRO A 4 13.51 -9.34 14.72
CA PRO A 4 14.61 -10.23 14.37
C PRO A 4 15.17 -9.79 13.03
N GLN A 5 16.47 -9.53 13.00
CA GLN A 5 17.20 -9.26 11.76
C GLN A 5 16.97 -10.36 10.72
N ASN A 6 16.45 -11.49 11.16
CA ASN A 6 16.23 -12.70 10.37
C ASN A 6 14.97 -12.68 9.51
N GLU A 7 13.98 -11.83 9.79
CA GLU A 7 12.76 -11.79 8.96
C GLU A 7 13.05 -11.43 7.50
N ALA A 8 13.97 -10.49 7.29
CA ALA A 8 14.39 -10.14 5.94
C ALA A 8 15.21 -11.25 5.27
N ASP A 9 15.99 -11.99 6.06
CA ASP A 9 16.84 -13.07 5.53
C ASP A 9 16.03 -14.32 5.12
N GLU A 10 14.86 -14.52 5.69
CA GLU A 10 13.96 -15.63 5.37
C GLU A 10 13.09 -15.35 4.13
N LEU A 11 13.02 -14.10 3.68
CA LEU A 11 12.23 -13.74 2.50
C LEU A 11 12.89 -14.29 1.24
N GLN A 12 12.09 -15.01 0.45
CA GLN A 12 12.48 -15.43 -0.89
C GLN A 12 11.89 -14.47 -1.92
N PRO A 13 12.67 -14.05 -2.93
CA PRO A 13 12.11 -13.22 -4.00
C PRO A 13 10.99 -13.97 -4.73
N ASP A 14 9.83 -13.34 -4.84
CA ASP A 14 8.79 -13.81 -5.74
C ASP A 14 9.15 -13.33 -7.15
N THR A 15 9.43 -14.25 -8.04
CA THR A 15 9.86 -13.93 -9.41
C THR A 15 8.80 -13.16 -10.22
N LYS A 16 7.55 -13.16 -9.78
CA LYS A 16 6.44 -12.44 -10.43
C LYS A 16 6.30 -11.00 -9.95
N LEU A 17 6.84 -10.69 -8.77
CA LEU A 17 6.61 -9.39 -8.13
C LEU A 17 7.25 -8.25 -8.90
N ARG A 18 8.52 -8.39 -9.28
CA ARG A 18 9.22 -7.33 -10.04
C ARG A 18 8.56 -7.01 -11.38
N PRO A 19 8.30 -8.00 -12.27
CA PRO A 19 7.60 -7.71 -13.53
C PRO A 19 6.22 -7.08 -13.31
N PHE A 20 5.51 -7.50 -12.28
CA PHE A 20 4.21 -6.95 -11.93
C PHE A 20 4.33 -5.45 -11.58
N LEU A 21 5.29 -5.09 -10.72
CA LEU A 21 5.50 -3.70 -10.32
C LEU A 21 6.02 -2.83 -11.47
N GLU A 22 6.90 -3.37 -12.32
CA GLU A 22 7.41 -2.68 -13.50
C GLU A 22 6.30 -2.35 -14.50
N ALA A 23 5.29 -3.23 -14.62
CA ALA A 23 4.15 -3.01 -15.51
C ALA A 23 3.24 -1.85 -15.06
N ILE A 24 3.31 -1.47 -13.79
CA ILE A 24 2.58 -0.31 -13.27
C ILE A 24 3.45 0.94 -13.48
N SER A 25 3.09 1.75 -14.45
CA SER A 25 3.87 2.95 -14.85
C SER A 25 3.71 4.14 -13.90
N LEU A 26 2.82 4.04 -12.91
CA LEU A 26 2.61 5.11 -11.94
C LEU A 26 3.77 5.19 -10.94
N PRO A 27 4.12 6.41 -10.47
CA PRO A 27 5.11 6.55 -9.40
C PRO A 27 4.71 5.76 -8.16
N LYS A 28 5.69 5.17 -7.49
CA LYS A 28 5.50 4.31 -6.33
C LYS A 28 6.37 4.79 -5.19
N ILE A 29 5.82 4.81 -3.98
CA ILE A 29 6.54 5.15 -2.76
C ILE A 29 6.17 4.16 -1.66
N ILE A 30 7.12 3.89 -0.77
CA ILE A 30 6.88 3.06 0.40
C ILE A 30 6.55 3.96 1.59
N LEU A 31 5.47 3.64 2.29
CA LEU A 31 5.12 4.25 3.57
C LEU A 31 5.07 3.15 4.63
N THR A 32 5.98 3.22 5.60
CA THR A 32 6.15 2.19 6.62
C THR A 32 6.24 2.82 8.02
N ASN A 33 5.71 2.11 9.02
CA ASN A 33 5.92 2.46 10.44
C ASN A 33 7.23 1.88 10.99
N ALA A 34 7.93 1.09 10.20
CA ALA A 34 9.25 0.57 10.56
C ALA A 34 10.34 1.59 10.25
N PRO A 35 11.56 1.43 10.83
CA PRO A 35 12.71 2.22 10.44
C PRO A 35 13.10 1.97 8.96
N ARG A 36 13.66 2.99 8.32
CA ARG A 36 14.07 2.95 6.91
C ARG A 36 14.98 1.77 6.60
N GLU A 37 15.92 1.49 7.50
CA GLU A 37 16.89 0.42 7.33
C GLU A 37 16.23 -0.96 7.20
N HIS A 38 15.16 -1.18 7.96
CA HIS A 38 14.39 -2.42 7.87
C HIS A 38 13.68 -2.52 6.52
N ALA A 39 12.97 -1.47 6.12
CA ALA A 39 12.28 -1.43 4.83
C ALA A 39 13.27 -1.63 3.67
N GLN A 40 14.43 -0.97 3.72
CA GLN A 40 15.44 -1.10 2.69
C GLN A 40 15.93 -2.54 2.55
N ARG A 41 16.21 -3.23 3.67
CA ARG A 41 16.61 -4.64 3.65
C ARG A 41 15.56 -5.54 2.99
N VAL A 42 14.28 -5.32 3.33
CA VAL A 42 13.18 -6.09 2.74
C VAL A 42 13.10 -5.85 1.22
N LEU A 43 13.14 -4.60 0.80
CA LEU A 43 13.07 -4.24 -0.63
C LEU A 43 14.27 -4.77 -1.42
N ASP A 44 15.46 -4.72 -0.83
CA ASP A 44 16.68 -5.26 -1.45
C ASP A 44 16.58 -6.78 -1.60
N LYS A 45 16.10 -7.46 -0.58
CA LYS A 45 15.91 -8.91 -0.61
C LYS A 45 14.88 -9.32 -1.67
N LEU A 46 13.81 -8.56 -1.82
CA LEU A 46 12.79 -8.76 -2.83
C LEU A 46 13.23 -8.27 -4.23
N GLN A 47 14.38 -7.62 -4.34
CA GLN A 47 14.93 -7.07 -5.59
C GLN A 47 14.01 -6.06 -6.28
N ILE A 48 13.35 -5.20 -5.49
CA ILE A 48 12.40 -4.21 -5.99
C ILE A 48 12.65 -2.78 -5.49
N ALA A 49 13.75 -2.55 -4.76
CA ALA A 49 14.04 -1.23 -4.16
C ALA A 49 14.09 -0.10 -5.21
N ASP A 50 14.65 -0.38 -6.38
CA ASP A 50 14.79 0.60 -7.47
C ASP A 50 13.47 1.00 -8.13
N LEU A 51 12.39 0.29 -7.84
CA LEU A 51 11.06 0.58 -8.41
C LEU A 51 10.29 1.64 -7.62
N PHE A 52 10.80 2.05 -6.47
CA PHE A 52 10.18 3.05 -5.61
C PHE A 52 11.01 4.33 -5.57
N ILE A 53 10.34 5.48 -5.57
CA ILE A 53 11.02 6.78 -5.57
C ILE A 53 11.65 7.12 -4.21
N ASP A 54 11.08 6.62 -3.12
CA ASP A 54 11.59 6.85 -1.76
C ASP A 54 10.92 5.89 -0.76
N ILE A 55 11.42 5.92 0.45
CA ILE A 55 10.85 5.26 1.63
C ILE A 55 10.52 6.34 2.66
N CYS A 56 9.25 6.48 3.01
CA CYS A 56 8.81 7.28 4.14
C CYS A 56 8.69 6.37 5.35
N ASP A 57 9.62 6.49 6.27
CA ASP A 57 9.64 5.70 7.49
C ASP A 57 8.99 6.44 8.67
N ILE A 58 9.00 5.81 9.83
CA ILE A 58 8.42 6.39 11.04
C ILE A 58 9.06 7.73 11.43
N ARG A 59 10.34 7.92 11.12
CA ARG A 59 11.07 9.17 11.42
C ARG A 59 10.65 10.31 10.47
N SER A 60 10.25 9.97 9.24
CA SER A 60 9.82 10.97 8.23
C SER A 60 8.64 11.80 8.70
N SER A 61 7.80 11.25 9.56
CA SER A 61 6.62 11.90 10.13
C SER A 61 6.73 12.14 11.64
N ASN A 62 7.95 12.34 12.16
CA ASN A 62 8.19 12.61 13.58
C ASN A 62 7.55 11.56 14.51
N PHE A 63 7.61 10.28 14.13
CA PHE A 63 7.02 9.15 14.85
C PHE A 63 5.48 9.13 14.90
N TYR A 64 4.82 10.02 14.14
CA TYR A 64 3.39 9.94 13.89
C TYR A 64 3.13 9.07 12.66
N GLY A 65 3.30 7.75 12.82
CA GLY A 65 3.10 6.79 11.75
C GLY A 65 1.63 6.59 11.38
N LYS A 66 1.40 5.70 10.43
CA LYS A 66 0.02 5.32 10.07
C LYS A 66 -0.75 4.84 11.31
N PRO A 67 -1.99 5.20 11.51
CA PRO A 67 -2.90 5.91 10.62
C PRO A 67 -2.95 7.43 10.79
N TYR A 68 -1.98 8.04 11.45
CA TYR A 68 -1.97 9.49 11.64
C TYR A 68 -1.89 10.22 10.28
N PRO A 69 -2.70 11.29 10.08
CA PRO A 69 -2.74 12.02 8.80
C PRO A 69 -1.38 12.51 8.32
N LEU A 70 -0.50 12.94 9.23
CA LEU A 70 0.83 13.46 8.88
C LEU A 70 1.64 12.45 8.07
N SER A 71 1.55 11.16 8.39
CA SER A 71 2.29 10.13 7.64
C SER A 71 1.87 10.07 6.17
N PHE A 72 0.57 10.16 5.91
CA PHE A 72 0.04 10.17 4.55
C PHE A 72 0.39 11.46 3.81
N GLU A 73 0.29 12.60 4.48
CA GLU A 73 0.63 13.91 3.89
C GLU A 73 2.08 13.97 3.44
N ILE A 74 3.01 13.49 4.25
CA ILE A 74 4.43 13.44 3.91
C ILE A 74 4.68 12.55 2.68
N ALA A 75 4.09 11.36 2.65
CA ALA A 75 4.23 10.44 1.51
C ALA A 75 3.64 11.04 0.24
N LEU A 76 2.45 11.63 0.31
CA LEU A 76 1.82 12.30 -0.83
C LEU A 76 2.67 13.45 -1.36
N GLN A 77 3.23 14.27 -0.50
CA GLN A 77 4.12 15.36 -0.88
C GLN A 77 5.35 14.83 -1.63
N LYS A 78 5.97 13.77 -1.13
CA LYS A 78 7.17 13.18 -1.75
C LYS A 78 6.88 12.55 -3.11
N ILE A 79 5.72 11.94 -3.30
CA ILE A 79 5.35 11.35 -4.59
C ILE A 79 4.79 12.38 -5.58
N GLY A 80 4.56 13.61 -5.14
CA GLY A 80 3.95 14.64 -5.97
C GLY A 80 2.47 14.41 -6.22
N GLY A 81 1.79 13.70 -5.32
CA GLY A 81 0.39 13.35 -5.43
C GLY A 81 -0.50 14.10 -4.46
N THR A 82 -1.79 13.86 -4.59
CA THR A 82 -2.83 14.38 -3.69
C THR A 82 -3.68 13.21 -3.19
N ILE A 83 -4.46 13.46 -2.15
CA ILE A 83 -5.38 12.44 -1.62
C ILE A 83 -6.37 11.96 -2.70
N ASN A 84 -6.72 12.81 -3.64
CA ASN A 84 -7.71 12.52 -4.68
C ASN A 84 -7.14 11.74 -5.88
N ASN A 85 -5.83 11.78 -6.09
CA ASN A 85 -5.21 11.13 -7.26
C ASN A 85 -4.21 10.03 -6.89
N SER A 86 -4.19 9.62 -5.63
CA SER A 86 -3.24 8.62 -5.12
C SER A 86 -3.97 7.45 -4.50
N LEU A 87 -3.42 6.26 -4.69
CA LEU A 87 -3.96 5.01 -4.16
C LEU A 87 -3.06 4.53 -3.02
N PHE A 88 -3.65 4.28 -1.86
CA PHE A 88 -2.94 3.71 -0.70
C PHE A 88 -3.24 2.23 -0.57
N ILE A 89 -2.21 1.42 -0.44
CA ILE A 89 -2.32 -0.05 -0.40
C ILE A 89 -1.65 -0.56 0.87
N ASP A 90 -2.39 -1.30 1.68
CA ASP A 90 -1.86 -1.85 2.93
C ASP A 90 -2.63 -3.12 3.32
N ASP A 91 -2.05 -3.94 4.18
CA ASP A 91 -2.67 -5.17 4.71
C ASP A 91 -3.33 -4.97 6.09
N MET A 92 -3.26 -3.77 6.64
CA MET A 92 -3.81 -3.44 7.96
C MET A 92 -5.08 -2.61 7.82
N GLN A 93 -6.19 -3.14 8.33
CA GLN A 93 -7.51 -2.46 8.26
C GLN A 93 -7.45 -1.04 8.83
N LYS A 94 -6.84 -0.87 9.99
CA LYS A 94 -6.79 0.47 10.64
C LYS A 94 -6.02 1.50 9.83
N TYR A 95 -5.08 1.08 8.99
CA TYR A 95 -4.29 2.00 8.17
C TYR A 95 -5.07 2.44 6.93
N VAL A 96 -5.74 1.51 6.25
CA VAL A 96 -6.61 1.87 5.12
C VAL A 96 -7.81 2.69 5.57
N ASP A 97 -8.36 2.41 6.75
CA ASP A 97 -9.43 3.21 7.34
C ASP A 97 -8.98 4.64 7.61
N GLY A 98 -7.75 4.83 8.12
CA GLY A 98 -7.19 6.15 8.34
C GLY A 98 -7.03 6.96 7.06
N TYR A 99 -6.64 6.32 5.97
CA TYR A 99 -6.50 6.99 4.68
C TYR A 99 -7.87 7.34 4.05
N THR A 100 -8.82 6.42 4.10
CA THR A 100 -10.18 6.68 3.57
C THR A 100 -10.92 7.74 4.40
N ALA A 101 -10.63 7.85 5.70
CA ALA A 101 -11.18 8.91 6.54
C ALA A 101 -10.75 10.31 6.07
N LEU A 102 -9.62 10.42 5.37
CA LEU A 102 -9.15 11.67 4.76
C LEU A 102 -9.77 11.93 3.37
N GLY A 103 -10.64 11.06 2.90
CA GLY A 103 -11.27 11.15 1.58
C GLY A 103 -10.52 10.41 0.48
N GLY A 104 -9.47 9.66 0.80
CA GLY A 104 -8.65 8.94 -0.17
C GLY A 104 -9.22 7.60 -0.61
N THR A 105 -8.64 7.05 -1.66
CA THR A 105 -8.94 5.70 -2.14
C THR A 105 -7.86 4.75 -1.64
N ALA A 106 -8.27 3.68 -0.97
CA ALA A 106 -7.36 2.70 -0.40
C ALA A 106 -7.70 1.28 -0.84
N VAL A 107 -6.72 0.41 -0.78
CA VAL A 107 -6.85 -1.02 -1.07
C VAL A 107 -6.35 -1.81 0.13
N LEU A 108 -7.20 -2.64 0.69
CA LEU A 108 -6.82 -3.62 1.70
C LEU A 108 -6.43 -4.91 1.00
N VAL A 109 -5.18 -5.36 1.23
CA VAL A 109 -4.65 -6.57 0.61
C VAL A 109 -4.62 -7.71 1.61
N GLY A 110 -5.30 -8.80 1.29
CA GLY A 110 -5.22 -10.05 2.03
C GLY A 110 -5.66 -9.95 3.47
N ASN A 111 -5.21 -10.94 4.21
CA ASN A 111 -5.44 -11.05 5.63
C ASN A 111 -4.18 -11.67 6.26
N LYS A 112 -3.53 -10.95 7.17
CA LYS A 112 -2.33 -11.42 7.87
C LYS A 112 -2.47 -12.79 8.55
N ASN A 113 -3.70 -13.18 8.86
CA ASN A 113 -3.97 -14.43 9.55
C ASN A 113 -4.23 -15.61 8.61
N GLY A 114 -3.98 -15.45 7.32
CA GLY A 114 -4.15 -16.52 6.34
C GLY A 114 -5.60 -17.01 6.19
N LYS A 115 -6.55 -16.34 6.84
CA LYS A 115 -7.96 -16.63 6.60
C LYS A 115 -8.32 -16.06 5.23
N PRO A 116 -8.84 -16.87 4.31
CA PRO A 116 -9.37 -16.34 3.07
C PRO A 116 -10.36 -15.25 3.41
N LEU A 117 -10.30 -14.13 2.69
CA LEU A 117 -11.45 -13.23 2.64
C LEU A 117 -12.65 -14.13 2.35
N GLU A 118 -13.71 -13.97 3.12
CA GLU A 118 -14.90 -14.82 2.98
C GLU A 118 -15.22 -14.99 1.49
N LYS A 119 -15.49 -16.25 1.08
CA LYS A 119 -15.74 -16.59 -0.33
C LYS A 119 -16.82 -15.73 -1.00
N ASP A 120 -17.60 -15.04 -0.19
CA ASP A 120 -18.67 -14.15 -0.63
C ASP A 120 -18.28 -12.67 -0.64
N ALA A 121 -17.08 -12.34 -0.17
CA ALA A 121 -16.56 -10.99 -0.37
C ALA A 121 -16.24 -10.84 -1.85
N LYS A 122 -17.13 -10.21 -2.57
CA LYS A 122 -16.85 -9.86 -3.98
C LYS A 122 -15.55 -9.09 -4.01
N PRO A 123 -14.52 -9.62 -4.69
CA PRO A 123 -13.22 -8.96 -4.77
C PRO A 123 -13.37 -7.61 -5.44
N MET A 124 -13.56 -6.56 -4.80
CA MET A 124 -13.72 -5.18 -5.25
C MET A 124 -15.11 -4.57 -4.95
N GLN A 125 -15.68 -4.83 -3.79
CA GLN A 125 -16.78 -3.97 -3.35
C GLN A 125 -16.21 -2.65 -2.83
N ALA A 126 -16.56 -1.57 -3.50
CA ALA A 126 -16.36 -0.23 -2.98
C ALA A 126 -17.34 0.00 -1.82
N ILE A 127 -16.81 0.19 -0.62
CA ILE A 127 -17.62 0.63 0.52
C ILE A 127 -17.61 2.16 0.49
N GLN A 128 -18.63 2.75 -0.13
CA GLN A 128 -18.77 4.19 -0.16
C GLN A 128 -19.45 4.68 1.12
N ASN A 129 -18.74 5.49 1.88
CA ASN A 129 -19.31 6.24 2.97
C ASN A 129 -19.39 7.72 2.58
N LYS A 130 -20.53 8.39 2.80
CA LYS A 130 -20.85 9.73 2.27
C LYS A 130 -19.86 10.85 2.63
N LYS A 131 -18.95 10.62 3.59
CA LYS A 131 -17.91 11.59 4.03
C LYS A 131 -16.50 11.01 4.00
N GLN A 132 -16.35 9.76 3.61
CA GLN A 132 -15.08 9.05 3.57
C GLN A 132 -14.74 8.71 2.12
N GLY A 133 -13.48 8.39 1.88
CA GLY A 133 -13.02 7.91 0.59
C GLY A 133 -13.54 6.50 0.29
N THR A 134 -12.91 5.86 -0.67
CA THR A 134 -13.33 4.55 -1.17
C THR A 134 -12.34 3.47 -0.73
N LEU A 135 -12.85 2.35 -0.22
CA LEU A 135 -12.06 1.20 0.15
C LEU A 135 -12.36 0.04 -0.79
N TYR A 136 -11.31 -0.50 -1.40
CA TYR A 136 -11.35 -1.74 -2.17
C TYR A 136 -10.65 -2.85 -1.37
N LYS A 137 -11.08 -4.10 -1.56
CA LYS A 137 -10.46 -5.27 -0.94
C LYS A 137 -10.03 -6.26 -2.02
N ILE A 138 -8.77 -6.68 -1.96
CA ILE A 138 -8.22 -7.71 -2.84
C ILE A 138 -7.54 -8.79 -1.98
N GLN A 139 -7.46 -10.01 -2.48
CA GLN A 139 -6.85 -11.13 -1.76
C GLN A 139 -5.33 -11.13 -1.85
N ASN A 140 -4.81 -10.78 -3.02
CA ASN A 140 -3.37 -10.69 -3.24
C ASN A 140 -3.04 -9.48 -4.11
N ILE A 141 -1.79 -9.06 -4.04
CA ILE A 141 -1.34 -7.84 -4.73
C ILE A 141 -1.52 -7.89 -6.26
N TYR A 142 -1.49 -9.07 -6.86
CA TYR A 142 -1.60 -9.23 -8.31
C TYR A 142 -2.96 -8.86 -8.88
N GLU A 143 -4.00 -8.85 -8.05
CA GLU A 143 -5.34 -8.37 -8.44
C GLU A 143 -5.38 -6.85 -8.62
N LEU A 144 -4.33 -6.14 -8.21
CA LEU A 144 -4.26 -4.68 -8.33
C LEU A 144 -4.30 -4.21 -9.78
N THR A 145 -3.76 -4.97 -10.72
CA THR A 145 -3.78 -4.61 -12.15
C THR A 145 -5.22 -4.45 -12.65
N ASP A 146 -6.09 -5.41 -12.35
CA ASP A 146 -7.50 -5.36 -12.75
C ASP A 146 -8.22 -4.17 -12.11
N LEU A 147 -7.90 -3.87 -10.85
CA LEU A 147 -8.47 -2.72 -10.15
C LEU A 147 -8.03 -1.41 -10.79
N LEU A 148 -6.74 -1.27 -11.10
CA LEU A 148 -6.21 -0.07 -11.76
C LEU A 148 -6.84 0.15 -13.14
N ASP A 149 -7.04 -0.92 -13.91
CA ASP A 149 -7.72 -0.84 -15.22
C ASP A 149 -9.15 -0.33 -15.07
N LYS A 150 -9.89 -0.81 -14.07
CA LYS A 150 -11.24 -0.34 -13.78
C LYS A 150 -11.29 1.13 -13.36
N LEU A 151 -10.35 1.55 -12.51
CA LEU A 151 -10.27 2.94 -12.08
C LEU A 151 -9.95 3.87 -13.26
N ASN A 152 -9.08 3.46 -14.17
CA ASN A 152 -8.75 4.22 -15.37
C ASN A 152 -9.94 4.34 -16.31
N LYS A 153 -10.71 3.28 -16.53
CA LYS A 153 -11.92 3.30 -17.35
C LYS A 153 -12.99 4.24 -16.80
N ASN A 154 -13.13 4.31 -15.49
CA ASN A 154 -14.08 5.23 -14.85
C ASN A 154 -13.62 6.69 -14.92
N ALA A 155 -12.31 6.95 -14.96
CA ALA A 155 -11.74 8.30 -15.05
C ALA A 155 -11.89 8.91 -16.46
N THR A 156 -12.07 8.08 -17.50
CA THR A 156 -12.16 8.54 -18.90
C THR A 156 -13.60 8.76 -19.37
N LYS A 157 -14.58 8.61 -18.49
CA LYS A 157 -16.00 8.87 -18.80
C LYS A 157 -16.43 10.27 -18.42
#